data_ff3f09d7c999b7f86158563925b2954c
#
_entry.id   ff3f09d7c999b7f86158563925b2954c
#
_cell.length_a   1.000
_cell.length_b   1.000
_cell.length_c   1.000
_cell.angle_alpha   90.00
_cell.angle_beta   90.00
_cell.angle_gamma   90.00
#
_symmetry.space_group_name_H-M   'P 1'
#
loop_
_entity.id
_entity.type
_entity.pdbx_description
1 polymer ?
#
loop_
_entity_poly.entity_id
_entity_poly.type
_entity_poly.pdbx_seq_one_letter_code
_entity_poly.pdbx_strand_id
1 'polypeptide(L)'
;MDSDDFTAALTRAGRYDGAAIAAAEALLAQVEETGLETIRMVFADQHGILRGKTIVARALASAFTSGIGVPSTLLLKDTSHRTVFPVWSAGVSVADQPFGGAGDVILWPDPARFFPLPWSPHSAILLCDVCHRSGAPVSFSSGAVLADAVGKLEGAGYRALFGLEVEFQVFERLDPALTHAQATMPGAPVQTRNLTQGYQYLTETRYAEVEGLLDHLRRMAEGLGLRPRSMEIEMGPSQFEFTFDPSDPQVQADRFVLFRTMVKEVCHTRGLHASFMAKPNLPNAAANGWHIHQSLQDAQTGKPLFMPGPDGALTQAASGWIAGLLKHAAESCLLTNPTVNGYKRFAPFQLAPNSVQWGADNRGAMLRALLAPGDDASRVENRVADP
;
A
#
# COMPACT_ATOMS: atom_id res chain seq x y z
N MET A 1 31.47 -12.32 0.86
CA MET A 1 31.15 -13.64 1.46
C MET A 1 31.04 -14.58 0.28
N ASP A 2 31.70 -15.72 0.32
CA ASP A 2 31.51 -16.74 -0.70
C ASP A 2 30.06 -17.25 -0.70
N SER A 3 29.56 -17.73 -1.85
CA SER A 3 28.15 -18.19 -1.99
C SER A 3 27.85 -19.33 -1.00
N ASP A 4 28.77 -20.29 -0.87
CA ASP A 4 28.60 -21.42 0.05
C ASP A 4 28.55 -20.98 1.52
N ASP A 5 29.36 -19.99 1.91
CA ASP A 5 29.38 -19.41 3.24
C ASP A 5 28.07 -18.64 3.52
N PHE A 6 27.52 -17.95 2.50
CA PHE A 6 26.27 -17.21 2.62
C PHE A 6 25.08 -18.17 2.83
N THR A 7 24.94 -19.19 1.97
CA THR A 7 23.91 -20.22 2.09
C THR A 7 23.96 -20.93 3.44
N ALA A 8 25.15 -21.32 3.90
CA ALA A 8 25.34 -21.93 5.21
C ALA A 8 24.94 -20.99 6.36
N ALA A 9 25.20 -19.68 6.23
CA ALA A 9 24.81 -18.70 7.24
C ALA A 9 23.27 -18.53 7.30
N LEU A 10 22.58 -18.46 6.16
CA LEU A 10 21.11 -18.36 6.10
C LEU A 10 20.44 -19.63 6.66
N THR A 11 20.99 -20.81 6.30
CA THR A 11 20.49 -22.11 6.82
C THR A 11 20.62 -22.17 8.33
N ARG A 12 21.77 -21.75 8.89
CA ARG A 12 21.98 -21.70 10.35
C ARG A 12 21.05 -20.71 11.06
N ALA A 13 20.73 -19.58 10.39
CA ALA A 13 19.79 -18.60 10.94
C ALA A 13 18.37 -19.16 11.04
N GLY A 14 17.99 -20.16 10.22
CA GLY A 14 16.73 -20.89 10.28
C GLY A 14 15.48 -20.05 10.00
N ARG A 15 15.68 -18.88 9.36
CA ARG A 15 14.57 -17.94 9.07
C ARG A 15 13.99 -18.11 7.67
N TYR A 16 14.82 -18.50 6.73
CA TYR A 16 14.46 -18.67 5.33
C TYR A 16 14.36 -20.15 4.99
N ASP A 17 13.35 -20.52 4.23
CA ASP A 17 13.27 -21.85 3.63
C ASP A 17 14.22 -21.95 2.42
N GLY A 18 14.33 -23.14 1.84
CA GLY A 18 15.23 -23.37 0.71
C GLY A 18 14.92 -22.52 -0.52
N ALA A 19 13.64 -22.20 -0.78
CA ALA A 19 13.25 -21.36 -1.91
C ALA A 19 13.65 -19.89 -1.67
N ALA A 20 13.45 -19.40 -0.46
CA ALA A 20 13.84 -18.04 -0.07
C ALA A 20 15.37 -17.87 -0.04
N ILE A 21 16.14 -18.91 0.36
CA ILE A 21 17.61 -18.90 0.28
C ILE A 21 18.07 -18.78 -1.17
N ALA A 22 17.54 -19.61 -2.07
CA ALA A 22 17.88 -19.55 -3.49
C ALA A 22 17.51 -18.21 -4.13
N ALA A 23 16.37 -17.62 -3.72
CA ALA A 23 15.96 -16.29 -4.16
C ALA A 23 16.91 -15.19 -3.65
N ALA A 24 17.40 -15.30 -2.41
CA ALA A 24 18.37 -14.36 -1.85
C ALA A 24 19.73 -14.44 -2.58
N GLU A 25 20.21 -15.64 -2.93
CA GLU A 25 21.41 -15.83 -3.74
C GLU A 25 21.26 -15.19 -5.13
N ALA A 26 20.13 -15.48 -5.82
CA ALA A 26 19.84 -14.90 -7.12
C ALA A 26 19.76 -13.37 -7.06
N LEU A 27 19.20 -12.83 -5.97
CA LEU A 27 19.12 -11.39 -5.75
C LEU A 27 20.49 -10.75 -5.57
N LEU A 28 21.41 -11.37 -4.80
CA LEU A 28 22.78 -10.86 -4.66
C LEU A 28 23.51 -10.83 -6.01
N ALA A 29 23.37 -11.88 -6.83
CA ALA A 29 23.94 -11.93 -8.17
C ALA A 29 23.33 -10.84 -9.09
N GLN A 30 22.01 -10.64 -9.05
CA GLN A 30 21.33 -9.59 -9.80
C GLN A 30 21.82 -8.18 -9.42
N VAL A 31 22.00 -7.91 -8.12
CA VAL A 31 22.48 -6.62 -7.62
C VAL A 31 23.90 -6.33 -8.12
N GLU A 32 24.75 -7.34 -8.16
CA GLU A 32 26.12 -7.23 -8.70
C GLU A 32 26.11 -7.01 -10.22
N GLU A 33 25.36 -7.82 -10.96
CA GLU A 33 25.25 -7.74 -12.43
C GLU A 33 24.69 -6.40 -12.92
N THR A 34 23.67 -5.88 -12.23
CA THR A 34 23.02 -4.61 -12.59
C THR A 34 23.78 -3.38 -12.08
N GLY A 35 24.80 -3.54 -11.26
CA GLY A 35 25.59 -2.45 -10.72
C GLY A 35 24.82 -1.52 -9.76
N LEU A 36 23.82 -2.03 -9.07
CA LEU A 36 23.09 -1.27 -8.06
C LEU A 36 24.03 -0.84 -6.93
N GLU A 37 23.93 0.42 -6.52
CA GLU A 37 24.81 1.01 -5.50
C GLU A 37 24.18 0.98 -4.10
N THR A 38 22.83 1.15 -4.04
CA THR A 38 22.11 1.28 -2.77
C THR A 38 20.81 0.46 -2.76
N ILE A 39 20.49 -0.08 -1.58
CA ILE A 39 19.24 -0.81 -1.32
C ILE A 39 18.50 -0.13 -0.18
N ARG A 40 17.27 0.30 -0.44
CA ARG A 40 16.36 0.88 0.55
C ARG A 40 15.60 -0.25 1.25
N MET A 41 16.07 -0.64 2.44
CA MET A 41 15.47 -1.66 3.30
C MET A 41 14.31 -1.02 4.05
N VAL A 42 13.07 -1.35 3.69
CA VAL A 42 11.90 -0.63 4.19
C VAL A 42 10.73 -1.56 4.56
N PHE A 43 9.85 -1.05 5.40
CA PHE A 43 8.54 -1.64 5.75
C PHE A 43 7.47 -0.55 5.75
N ALA A 44 6.19 -0.93 5.60
CA ALA A 44 5.08 -0.01 5.76
C ALA A 44 4.71 0.15 7.24
N ASP A 45 4.65 1.40 7.72
CA ASP A 45 4.12 1.70 9.05
C ASP A 45 2.58 1.64 9.08
N GLN A 46 1.95 1.97 10.22
CA GLN A 46 0.49 1.94 10.39
C GLN A 46 -0.27 2.94 9.50
N HIS A 47 0.43 3.87 8.86
CA HIS A 47 -0.12 4.83 7.90
C HIS A 47 0.24 4.46 6.45
N GLY A 48 0.80 3.26 6.23
CA GLY A 48 1.29 2.80 4.93
C GLY A 48 2.47 3.64 4.39
N ILE A 49 3.18 4.37 5.26
CA ILE A 49 4.39 5.11 4.88
C ILE A 49 5.59 4.18 4.97
N LEU A 50 6.38 4.11 3.91
CA LEU A 50 7.60 3.32 3.92
C LEU A 50 8.64 3.94 4.85
N ARG A 51 9.10 3.16 5.83
CA ARG A 51 10.12 3.50 6.83
C ARG A 51 11.27 2.52 6.75
N GLY A 52 12.50 2.96 6.98
CA GLY A 52 13.65 2.06 7.00
C GLY A 52 14.98 2.75 6.88
N LYS A 53 15.96 2.03 6.38
CA LYS A 53 17.34 2.51 6.15
C LYS A 53 17.78 2.17 4.73
N THR A 54 18.54 3.07 4.13
CA THR A 54 19.27 2.79 2.90
C THR A 54 20.65 2.26 3.25
N ILE A 55 21.01 1.11 2.69
CA ILE A 55 22.35 0.51 2.82
C ILE A 55 23.07 0.55 1.48
N VAL A 56 24.40 0.47 1.50
CA VAL A 56 25.19 0.25 0.30
C VAL A 56 25.03 -1.21 -0.16
N ALA A 57 25.00 -1.45 -1.46
CA ALA A 57 24.70 -2.78 -2.03
C ALA A 57 25.59 -3.91 -1.47
N ARG A 58 26.90 -3.65 -1.25
CA ARG A 58 27.82 -4.63 -0.67
C ARG A 58 27.45 -5.11 0.74
N ALA A 59 26.57 -4.39 1.46
CA ALA A 59 26.10 -4.77 2.79
C ALA A 59 24.87 -5.69 2.76
N LEU A 60 24.30 -5.98 1.57
CA LEU A 60 23.05 -6.72 1.44
C LEU A 60 23.15 -8.16 1.97
N ALA A 61 24.26 -8.86 1.72
CA ALA A 61 24.48 -10.21 2.25
C ALA A 61 24.44 -10.24 3.79
N SER A 62 25.03 -9.22 4.46
CA SER A 62 24.95 -9.08 5.91
C SER A 62 23.52 -8.77 6.39
N ALA A 63 22.75 -8.02 5.62
CA ALA A 63 21.36 -7.74 5.95
C ALA A 63 20.48 -9.00 5.94
N PHE A 64 20.70 -9.91 5.02
CA PHE A 64 20.03 -11.22 5.01
C PHE A 64 20.41 -12.11 6.19
N THR A 65 21.68 -12.09 6.62
CA THR A 65 22.13 -12.97 7.72
C THR A 65 21.85 -12.43 9.11
N SER A 66 21.76 -11.12 9.30
CA SER A 66 21.67 -10.49 10.61
C SER A 66 20.46 -9.56 10.78
N GLY A 67 19.71 -9.30 9.71
CA GLY A 67 18.69 -8.27 9.67
C GLY A 67 19.26 -6.86 9.86
N ILE A 68 18.38 -5.85 9.89
CA ILE A 68 18.75 -4.45 10.13
C ILE A 68 17.96 -3.88 11.29
N GLY A 69 18.64 -3.45 12.35
CA GLY A 69 18.02 -2.80 13.49
C GLY A 69 17.50 -1.40 13.14
N VAL A 70 16.24 -1.14 13.52
CA VAL A 70 15.62 0.19 13.47
C VAL A 70 14.85 0.45 14.76
N PRO A 71 14.73 1.73 15.22
CA PRO A 71 13.98 2.02 16.42
C PRO A 71 12.52 1.54 16.34
N SER A 72 12.06 0.82 17.34
CA SER A 72 10.67 0.35 17.44
C SER A 72 9.66 1.49 17.45
N THR A 73 10.08 2.70 17.82
CA THR A 73 9.24 3.91 17.78
C THR A 73 8.72 4.26 16.39
N LEU A 74 9.32 3.75 15.33
CA LEU A 74 8.82 3.95 13.96
C LEU A 74 7.42 3.34 13.75
N LEU A 75 7.08 2.30 14.50
CA LEU A 75 5.77 1.65 14.49
C LEU A 75 4.72 2.39 15.35
N LEU A 76 5.15 3.38 16.13
CA LEU A 76 4.32 4.04 17.14
C LEU A 76 4.21 5.56 16.91
N LYS A 77 4.32 5.96 15.64
CA LYS A 77 4.20 7.36 15.21
C LYS A 77 2.78 7.71 14.82
N ASP A 78 2.34 8.94 15.14
CA ASP A 78 1.17 9.54 14.54
C ASP A 78 1.47 10.13 13.14
N THR A 79 0.47 10.67 12.47
CA THR A 79 0.60 11.31 11.16
C THR A 79 1.49 12.56 11.17
N SER A 80 1.75 13.15 12.34
CA SER A 80 2.70 14.27 12.54
C SER A 80 4.09 13.79 12.91
N HIS A 81 4.36 12.49 12.89
CA HIS A 81 5.62 11.84 13.26
C HIS A 81 5.97 11.93 14.76
N ARG A 82 4.98 12.14 15.64
CA ARG A 82 5.17 12.08 17.10
C ARG A 82 5.02 10.63 17.57
N THR A 83 5.85 10.25 18.56
CA THR A 83 5.68 8.97 19.27
C THR A 83 4.52 9.10 20.25
N VAL A 84 3.46 8.32 20.07
CA VAL A 84 2.20 8.46 20.84
C VAL A 84 2.16 7.65 22.13
N PHE A 85 3.13 6.75 22.34
CA PHE A 85 3.25 5.92 23.56
C PHE A 85 4.45 6.33 24.39
N PRO A 86 4.42 6.22 25.74
CA PRO A 86 5.51 6.60 26.64
C PRO A 86 6.65 5.56 26.63
N VAL A 87 7.16 5.19 25.47
CA VAL A 87 8.11 4.09 25.22
C VAL A 87 9.47 4.24 25.92
N TRP A 88 9.79 5.42 26.46
CA TRP A 88 11.04 5.67 27.17
C TRP A 88 11.05 5.06 28.58
N SER A 89 9.88 4.72 29.12
CA SER A 89 9.75 4.09 30.43
C SER A 89 9.97 2.58 30.33
N ALA A 90 10.50 1.98 31.39
CA ALA A 90 10.61 0.53 31.51
C ALA A 90 9.21 -0.12 31.61
N GLY A 91 9.06 -1.33 31.09
CA GLY A 91 7.83 -2.11 31.21
C GLY A 91 6.67 -1.66 30.31
N VAL A 92 6.90 -0.75 29.36
CA VAL A 92 5.85 -0.39 28.38
C VAL A 92 5.59 -1.53 27.44
N SER A 93 4.31 -1.91 27.30
CA SER A 93 3.80 -2.91 26.38
C SER A 93 2.81 -2.25 25.42
N VAL A 94 2.83 -2.69 24.15
CA VAL A 94 1.84 -2.33 23.12
C VAL A 94 1.38 -3.62 22.46
N ALA A 95 0.08 -3.87 22.44
CA ALA A 95 -0.50 -5.15 21.95
C ALA A 95 0.19 -6.38 22.59
N ASP A 96 0.36 -6.34 23.92
CA ASP A 96 1.01 -7.39 24.74
C ASP A 96 2.48 -7.70 24.37
N GLN A 97 3.12 -6.83 23.59
CA GLN A 97 4.52 -6.97 23.18
C GLN A 97 5.39 -5.86 23.83
N PRO A 98 6.66 -6.14 24.17
CA PRO A 98 7.52 -5.21 24.89
C PRO A 98 8.04 -4.12 23.97
N PHE A 99 7.81 -2.85 24.34
CA PHE A 99 8.28 -1.66 23.64
C PHE A 99 9.04 -0.68 24.57
N GLY A 100 9.29 -1.06 25.80
CA GLY A 100 10.00 -0.23 26.78
C GLY A 100 11.44 0.08 26.37
N GLY A 101 11.90 1.31 26.68
CA GLY A 101 13.25 1.77 26.35
C GLY A 101 13.48 2.12 24.90
N ALA A 102 12.42 2.16 24.05
CA ALA A 102 12.50 2.46 22.63
C ALA A 102 13.55 1.61 21.88
N GLY A 103 13.70 0.35 22.28
CA GLY A 103 14.66 -0.60 21.70
C GLY A 103 14.45 -0.84 20.23
N ASP A 104 15.36 -1.56 19.58
CA ASP A 104 15.25 -1.88 18.15
C ASP A 104 14.30 -3.04 17.90
N VAL A 105 13.58 -2.92 16.81
CA VAL A 105 13.04 -4.04 16.01
C VAL A 105 14.00 -4.35 14.86
N ILE A 106 13.89 -5.53 14.30
CA ILE A 106 14.76 -5.99 13.22
C ILE A 106 13.95 -6.08 11.92
N LEU A 107 14.45 -5.42 10.88
CA LEU A 107 13.97 -5.56 9.52
C LEU A 107 14.65 -6.78 8.88
N TRP A 108 13.86 -7.74 8.48
CA TRP A 108 14.31 -8.92 7.75
C TRP A 108 13.90 -8.80 6.28
N PRO A 109 14.85 -8.78 5.34
CA PRO A 109 14.54 -8.64 3.92
C PRO A 109 13.78 -9.86 3.39
N ASP A 110 12.77 -9.62 2.57
CA ASP A 110 12.10 -10.67 1.80
C ASP A 110 12.65 -10.65 0.37
N PRO A 111 13.41 -11.68 -0.08
CA PRO A 111 14.03 -11.67 -1.39
C PRO A 111 13.04 -11.67 -2.55
N ALA A 112 11.79 -12.07 -2.33
CA ALA A 112 10.72 -12.02 -3.33
C ALA A 112 10.12 -10.62 -3.52
N ARG A 113 10.44 -9.67 -2.63
CA ARG A 113 9.85 -8.32 -2.60
C ARG A 113 10.89 -7.24 -2.90
N PHE A 114 11.67 -7.47 -3.95
CA PHE A 114 12.74 -6.60 -4.43
C PHE A 114 12.30 -5.82 -5.68
N PHE A 115 12.50 -4.50 -5.68
CA PHE A 115 12.00 -3.58 -6.70
C PHE A 115 13.08 -2.57 -7.11
N PRO A 116 13.79 -2.79 -8.24
CA PRO A 116 14.64 -1.76 -8.85
C PRO A 116 13.81 -0.52 -9.17
N LEU A 117 14.37 0.68 -8.94
CA LEU A 117 13.63 1.94 -9.07
C LEU A 117 13.83 2.57 -10.46
N PRO A 118 12.82 2.60 -11.35
CA PRO A 118 12.97 3.17 -12.69
C PRO A 118 13.36 4.66 -12.68
N TRP A 119 12.99 5.41 -11.63
CA TRP A 119 13.32 6.84 -11.48
C TRP A 119 14.62 7.08 -10.69
N SER A 120 15.26 6.03 -10.19
CA SER A 120 16.53 6.07 -9.45
C SER A 120 17.37 4.83 -9.76
N PRO A 121 17.93 4.71 -10.99
CA PRO A 121 18.46 3.44 -11.55
C PRO A 121 19.62 2.82 -10.75
N HIS A 122 20.28 3.60 -9.88
CA HIS A 122 21.35 3.11 -8.99
C HIS A 122 20.81 2.51 -7.68
N SER A 123 19.48 2.47 -7.50
CA SER A 123 18.85 2.11 -6.22
C SER A 123 17.69 1.14 -6.43
N ALA A 124 17.42 0.31 -5.42
CA ALA A 124 16.24 -0.54 -5.34
C ALA A 124 15.57 -0.40 -3.97
N ILE A 125 14.27 -0.75 -3.90
CA ILE A 125 13.54 -0.99 -2.66
C ILE A 125 13.50 -2.50 -2.41
N LEU A 126 13.75 -2.89 -1.15
CA LEU A 126 13.55 -4.25 -0.65
C LEU A 126 12.63 -4.17 0.56
N LEU A 127 11.41 -4.70 0.40
CA LEU A 127 10.43 -4.73 1.49
C LEU A 127 10.83 -5.78 2.52
N CYS A 128 10.66 -5.42 3.79
CA CYS A 128 11.12 -6.21 4.92
C CYS A 128 9.99 -6.56 5.86
N ASP A 129 10.09 -7.73 6.47
CA ASP A 129 9.30 -8.08 7.65
C ASP A 129 9.86 -7.41 8.90
N VAL A 130 8.96 -7.07 9.82
CA VAL A 130 9.33 -6.43 11.09
C VAL A 130 9.21 -7.44 12.24
N CYS A 131 10.31 -7.71 12.91
CA CYS A 131 10.35 -8.66 14.02
C CYS A 131 11.02 -8.06 15.25
N HIS A 132 10.67 -8.60 16.42
CA HIS A 132 11.47 -8.39 17.64
C HIS A 132 12.83 -9.05 17.51
N ARG A 133 13.79 -8.68 18.38
CA ARG A 133 15.11 -9.34 18.45
C ARG A 133 15.04 -10.85 18.73
N SER A 134 13.95 -11.31 19.34
CA SER A 134 13.68 -12.74 19.53
C SER A 134 13.35 -13.50 18.24
N GLY A 135 13.15 -12.80 17.12
CA GLY A 135 12.69 -13.36 15.85
C GLY A 135 11.15 -13.40 15.70
N ALA A 136 10.39 -13.17 16.76
CA ALA A 136 8.93 -13.13 16.73
C ALA A 136 8.45 -11.91 15.92
N PRO A 137 7.45 -12.07 15.03
CA PRO A 137 6.87 -10.93 14.29
C PRO A 137 6.27 -9.89 15.25
N VAL A 138 6.34 -8.62 14.86
CA VAL A 138 5.54 -7.58 15.51
C VAL A 138 4.09 -7.75 15.09
N SER A 139 3.23 -8.20 16.01
CA SER A 139 1.87 -8.68 15.73
C SER A 139 0.94 -7.65 15.09
N PHE A 140 1.19 -6.36 15.32
CA PHE A 140 0.40 -5.27 14.76
C PHE A 140 1.09 -4.58 13.57
N SER A 141 2.20 -5.10 13.03
CA SER A 141 2.72 -4.60 11.76
C SER A 141 1.71 -4.90 10.65
N SER A 142 1.45 -3.93 9.77
CA SER A 142 0.40 -4.04 8.75
C SER A 142 0.59 -5.26 7.84
N GLY A 143 1.84 -5.55 7.45
CA GLY A 143 2.15 -6.74 6.65
C GLY A 143 1.84 -8.06 7.38
N ALA A 144 2.18 -8.18 8.67
CA ALA A 144 1.90 -9.37 9.46
C ALA A 144 0.38 -9.60 9.67
N VAL A 145 -0.37 -8.52 9.90
CA VAL A 145 -1.84 -8.58 10.04
C VAL A 145 -2.49 -9.09 8.74
N LEU A 146 -2.04 -8.58 7.59
CA LEU A 146 -2.56 -9.02 6.30
C LEU A 146 -2.18 -10.48 6.02
N ALA A 147 -0.93 -10.88 6.26
CA ALA A 147 -0.46 -12.25 6.05
C ALA A 147 -1.26 -13.26 6.91
N ASP A 148 -1.54 -12.93 8.17
CA ASP A 148 -2.38 -13.76 9.05
C ASP A 148 -3.82 -13.89 8.50
N ALA A 149 -4.41 -12.79 8.00
CA ALA A 149 -5.75 -12.82 7.42
C ALA A 149 -5.81 -13.66 6.13
N VAL A 150 -4.81 -13.54 5.26
CA VAL A 150 -4.69 -14.34 4.03
C VAL A 150 -4.51 -15.82 4.40
N GLY A 151 -3.61 -16.15 5.32
CA GLY A 151 -3.39 -17.52 5.78
C GLY A 151 -4.64 -18.17 6.38
N LYS A 152 -5.49 -17.41 7.08
CA LYS A 152 -6.79 -17.90 7.58
C LYS A 152 -7.77 -18.22 6.45
N LEU A 153 -7.80 -17.40 5.40
CA LEU A 153 -8.63 -17.68 4.21
C LEU A 153 -8.15 -18.93 3.47
N GLU A 154 -6.85 -19.06 3.28
CA GLU A 154 -6.25 -20.24 2.64
C GLU A 154 -6.49 -21.51 3.46
N GLY A 155 -6.34 -21.45 4.77
CA GLY A 155 -6.67 -22.55 5.69
C GLY A 155 -8.14 -22.96 5.67
N ALA A 156 -9.04 -22.04 5.27
CA ALA A 156 -10.47 -22.31 5.05
C ALA A 156 -10.78 -22.80 3.62
N GLY A 157 -9.77 -22.98 2.77
CA GLY A 157 -9.93 -23.47 1.39
C GLY A 157 -10.24 -22.38 0.36
N TYR A 158 -10.00 -21.12 0.67
CA TYR A 158 -10.25 -19.98 -0.21
C TYR A 158 -8.96 -19.29 -0.63
N ARG A 159 -8.90 -18.82 -1.86
CA ARG A 159 -7.89 -17.90 -2.35
C ARG A 159 -8.56 -16.57 -2.67
N ALA A 160 -8.05 -15.48 -2.10
CA ALA A 160 -8.54 -14.15 -2.39
C ALA A 160 -7.86 -13.54 -3.63
N LEU A 161 -8.63 -12.81 -4.43
CA LEU A 161 -8.14 -12.04 -5.57
C LEU A 161 -8.64 -10.60 -5.42
N PHE A 162 -7.71 -9.64 -5.34
CA PHE A 162 -8.01 -8.23 -5.12
C PHE A 162 -7.59 -7.37 -6.31
N GLY A 163 -8.42 -6.38 -6.66
CA GLY A 163 -8.10 -5.29 -7.58
C GLY A 163 -8.15 -3.95 -6.85
N LEU A 164 -7.41 -2.98 -7.35
CA LEU A 164 -7.33 -1.66 -6.73
C LEU A 164 -7.68 -0.57 -7.74
N GLU A 165 -8.42 0.45 -7.27
CA GLU A 165 -8.58 1.76 -7.86
C GLU A 165 -8.10 2.78 -6.82
N VAL A 166 -7.18 3.66 -7.20
CA VAL A 166 -6.51 4.59 -6.28
C VAL A 166 -6.64 6.01 -6.79
N GLU A 167 -7.38 6.84 -6.06
CA GLU A 167 -7.52 8.26 -6.35
C GLU A 167 -6.46 9.07 -5.60
N PHE A 168 -5.94 10.10 -6.25
CA PHE A 168 -4.97 11.04 -5.69
C PHE A 168 -4.99 12.35 -6.44
N GLN A 169 -4.35 13.38 -5.87
CA GLN A 169 -4.21 14.68 -6.54
C GLN A 169 -2.74 15.01 -6.75
N VAL A 170 -2.47 15.73 -7.86
CA VAL A 170 -1.13 16.27 -8.14
C VAL A 170 -1.24 17.76 -8.45
N PHE A 171 -0.46 18.54 -7.73
CA PHE A 171 -0.42 20.00 -7.83
C PHE A 171 0.94 20.50 -8.28
N GLU A 172 1.00 21.65 -8.90
CA GLU A 172 2.24 22.40 -9.07
C GLU A 172 2.66 22.98 -7.70
N ARG A 173 3.95 22.89 -7.36
CA ARG A 173 4.53 23.55 -6.17
C ARG A 173 4.89 24.97 -6.49
N LEU A 174 4.35 25.92 -5.74
CA LEU A 174 4.67 27.34 -5.86
C LEU A 174 5.83 27.75 -4.97
N ASP A 175 6.07 27.00 -3.89
CA ASP A 175 7.16 27.24 -2.93
C ASP A 175 8.12 26.03 -2.95
N PRO A 176 9.19 26.08 -3.76
CA PRO A 176 10.10 24.94 -3.93
C PRO A 176 11.04 24.72 -2.73
N ALA A 177 11.15 25.70 -1.82
CA ALA A 177 12.04 25.65 -0.67
C ALA A 177 11.28 25.89 0.63
N LEU A 178 11.72 25.20 1.70
CA LEU A 178 11.26 25.43 3.05
C LEU A 178 12.23 26.37 3.77
N THR A 179 11.73 27.43 4.40
CA THR A 179 12.50 28.19 5.39
C THR A 179 12.65 27.37 6.66
N HIS A 180 13.65 27.67 7.48
CA HIS A 180 13.82 26.99 8.78
C HIS A 180 12.57 27.09 9.67
N ALA A 181 11.85 28.23 9.61
CA ALA A 181 10.61 28.45 10.36
C ALA A 181 9.44 27.55 9.88
N GLN A 182 9.45 27.13 8.63
CA GLN A 182 8.42 26.23 8.05
C GLN A 182 8.71 24.76 8.31
N ALA A 183 9.97 24.40 8.55
CA ALA A 183 10.41 23.02 8.79
C ALA A 183 10.15 22.61 10.25
N THR A 184 8.89 22.58 10.64
CA THR A 184 8.41 22.25 11.99
C THR A 184 7.74 20.87 12.04
N MET A 185 7.22 20.49 13.22
CA MET A 185 6.46 19.23 13.41
C MET A 185 5.05 19.55 13.95
N PRO A 186 4.02 19.48 13.11
CA PRO A 186 4.05 19.20 11.67
C PRO A 186 4.67 20.35 10.88
N GLY A 187 5.15 20.03 9.66
CA GLY A 187 5.65 21.04 8.73
C GLY A 187 4.55 21.97 8.22
N ALA A 188 4.92 23.15 7.75
CA ALA A 188 3.99 24.05 7.09
C ALA A 188 3.41 23.39 5.80
N PRO A 189 2.14 23.63 5.48
CA PRO A 189 1.56 23.15 4.22
C PRO A 189 2.30 23.70 3.01
N VAL A 190 2.51 22.84 2.00
CA VAL A 190 3.09 23.25 0.72
C VAL A 190 2.13 24.18 -0.01
N GLN A 191 2.63 25.29 -0.53
CA GLN A 191 1.83 26.16 -1.39
C GLN A 191 1.73 25.55 -2.79
N THR A 192 0.50 25.44 -3.29
CA THR A 192 0.20 24.69 -4.51
C THR A 192 -0.76 25.42 -5.42
N ARG A 193 -0.74 25.03 -6.72
CA ARG A 193 -1.69 25.44 -7.73
C ARG A 193 -2.18 24.19 -8.49
N ASN A 194 -3.46 24.21 -8.94
CA ASN A 194 -4.02 23.12 -9.72
C ASN A 194 -3.36 23.03 -11.11
N LEU A 195 -3.19 21.79 -11.61
CA LEU A 195 -2.76 21.49 -12.96
C LEU A 195 -3.93 21.53 -13.95
N THR A 196 -5.10 21.02 -13.51
CA THR A 196 -6.31 20.97 -14.34
C THR A 196 -7.50 21.51 -13.57
N GLN A 197 -8.51 21.94 -14.32
CA GLN A 197 -9.82 22.30 -13.78
C GLN A 197 -10.57 21.04 -13.37
N GLY A 198 -11.28 21.09 -12.23
CA GLY A 198 -12.16 20.03 -11.77
C GLY A 198 -13.54 20.03 -12.41
N TYR A 199 -14.35 19.06 -12.01
CA TYR A 199 -15.75 18.87 -12.43
C TYR A 199 -15.91 18.61 -13.94
N GLN A 200 -14.91 17.92 -14.49
CA GLN A 200 -14.83 17.49 -15.88
C GLN A 200 -14.46 15.99 -15.92
N TYR A 201 -15.22 15.18 -15.18
CA TYR A 201 -15.00 13.74 -15.03
C TYR A 201 -14.90 13.02 -16.39
N LEU A 202 -13.85 12.22 -16.58
CA LEU A 202 -13.53 11.46 -17.79
C LEU A 202 -13.51 12.30 -19.07
N THR A 203 -13.18 13.60 -18.99
CA THR A 203 -13.15 14.48 -20.17
C THR A 203 -11.80 14.39 -20.86
N GLU A 204 -11.80 13.96 -22.13
CA GLU A 204 -10.60 13.69 -22.93
C GLU A 204 -9.67 14.92 -23.08
N THR A 205 -10.24 16.12 -23.29
CA THR A 205 -9.44 17.34 -23.37
C THR A 205 -8.71 17.66 -22.05
N ARG A 206 -9.23 17.22 -20.91
CA ARG A 206 -8.55 17.36 -19.61
C ARG A 206 -7.44 16.34 -19.46
N TYR A 207 -7.62 15.13 -19.98
CA TYR A 207 -6.56 14.13 -20.04
C TYR A 207 -5.36 14.65 -20.86
N ALA A 208 -5.62 15.22 -22.02
CA ALA A 208 -4.57 15.78 -22.89
C ALA A 208 -3.70 16.86 -22.20
N GLU A 209 -4.27 17.65 -21.28
CA GLU A 209 -3.53 18.66 -20.50
C GLU A 209 -2.46 18.04 -19.58
N VAL A 210 -2.65 16.80 -19.13
CA VAL A 210 -1.81 16.11 -18.14
C VAL A 210 -1.25 14.77 -18.64
N GLU A 211 -1.50 14.40 -19.89
CA GLU A 211 -1.05 13.14 -20.49
C GLU A 211 0.44 12.89 -20.25
N GLY A 212 1.28 13.90 -20.44
CA GLY A 212 2.73 13.79 -20.23
C GLY A 212 3.13 13.41 -18.80
N LEU A 213 2.34 13.83 -17.80
CA LEU A 213 2.53 13.44 -16.40
C LEU A 213 2.01 12.02 -16.15
N LEU A 214 0.76 11.75 -16.51
CA LEU A 214 0.10 10.47 -16.24
C LEU A 214 0.81 9.32 -16.94
N ASP A 215 1.20 9.51 -18.21
CA ASP A 215 1.95 8.53 -18.98
C ASP A 215 3.36 8.30 -18.40
N HIS A 216 4.01 9.34 -17.88
CA HIS A 216 5.27 9.15 -17.17
C HIS A 216 5.09 8.33 -15.89
N LEU A 217 4.08 8.61 -15.06
CA LEU A 217 3.77 7.84 -13.86
C LEU A 217 3.43 6.38 -14.21
N ARG A 218 2.67 6.14 -15.28
CA ARG A 218 2.36 4.81 -15.81
C ARG A 218 3.64 4.02 -16.14
N ARG A 219 4.57 4.63 -16.90
CA ARG A 219 5.85 3.96 -17.24
C ARG A 219 6.67 3.62 -15.99
N MET A 220 6.71 4.50 -15.00
CA MET A 220 7.39 4.22 -13.73
C MET A 220 6.70 3.08 -12.97
N ALA A 221 5.37 3.06 -12.96
CA ALA A 221 4.59 1.98 -12.34
C ALA A 221 4.80 0.63 -13.06
N GLU A 222 4.80 0.61 -14.38
CA GLU A 222 5.10 -0.58 -15.18
C GLU A 222 6.53 -1.08 -14.92
N GLY A 223 7.50 -0.19 -14.86
CA GLY A 223 8.90 -0.52 -14.55
C GLY A 223 9.09 -1.12 -13.14
N LEU A 224 8.20 -0.81 -12.20
CA LEU A 224 8.11 -1.46 -10.89
C LEU A 224 7.32 -2.78 -10.90
N GLY A 225 6.71 -3.17 -12.02
CA GLY A 225 5.84 -4.35 -12.09
C GLY A 225 4.46 -4.17 -11.46
N LEU A 226 3.98 -2.92 -11.28
CA LEU A 226 2.70 -2.65 -10.61
C LEU A 226 1.47 -2.91 -11.50
N ARG A 227 1.65 -3.06 -12.82
CA ARG A 227 0.61 -3.43 -13.80
C ARG A 227 -0.62 -2.52 -13.78
N PRO A 228 -0.48 -1.20 -14.04
CA PRO A 228 -1.61 -0.30 -14.19
C PRO A 228 -2.48 -0.70 -15.40
N ARG A 229 -3.80 -0.53 -15.28
CA ARG A 229 -4.80 -0.84 -16.33
C ARG A 229 -5.38 0.42 -16.96
N SER A 230 -5.73 1.40 -16.14
CA SER A 230 -6.26 2.69 -16.61
C SER A 230 -5.67 3.84 -15.81
N MET A 231 -5.76 5.02 -16.41
CA MET A 231 -5.47 6.31 -15.82
C MET A 231 -6.64 7.22 -16.17
N GLU A 232 -7.24 7.84 -15.17
CA GLU A 232 -8.52 8.53 -15.34
C GLU A 232 -8.45 9.96 -14.78
N ILE A 233 -9.17 10.88 -15.45
CA ILE A 233 -9.44 12.22 -14.94
C ILE A 233 -10.62 12.11 -14.00
N GLU A 234 -10.40 12.49 -12.75
CA GLU A 234 -11.40 12.43 -11.70
C GLU A 234 -12.21 13.73 -11.54
N MET A 235 -13.19 13.70 -10.60
CA MET A 235 -14.13 14.82 -10.38
C MET A 235 -13.45 16.08 -9.86
N GLY A 236 -12.43 15.95 -9.02
CA GLY A 236 -11.79 17.10 -8.38
C GLY A 236 -10.77 17.80 -9.26
N PRO A 237 -10.45 19.07 -8.98
CA PRO A 237 -9.34 19.75 -9.63
C PRO A 237 -8.04 19.00 -9.41
N SER A 238 -7.29 18.70 -10.48
CA SER A 238 -6.02 17.98 -10.43
C SER A 238 -6.11 16.60 -9.77
N GLN A 239 -7.27 15.96 -9.83
CA GLN A 239 -7.53 14.64 -9.29
C GLN A 239 -7.47 13.58 -10.39
N PHE A 240 -6.79 12.48 -10.08
CA PHE A 240 -6.54 11.37 -10.99
C PHE A 240 -6.79 10.05 -10.29
N GLU A 241 -7.14 9.04 -11.08
CA GLU A 241 -7.27 7.66 -10.62
C GLU A 241 -6.38 6.73 -11.44
N PHE A 242 -5.78 5.74 -10.78
CA PHE A 242 -5.12 4.61 -11.40
C PHE A 242 -5.78 3.32 -10.96
N THR A 243 -6.11 2.47 -11.93
CA THR A 243 -6.57 1.10 -11.65
C THR A 243 -5.47 0.09 -11.95
N PHE A 244 -5.50 -1.07 -11.29
CA PHE A 244 -4.46 -2.08 -11.40
C PHE A 244 -5.02 -3.46 -11.70
N ASP A 245 -4.22 -4.29 -12.39
CA ASP A 245 -4.54 -5.70 -12.59
C ASP A 245 -4.76 -6.40 -11.24
N PRO A 246 -5.80 -7.25 -11.13
CA PRO A 246 -6.05 -7.99 -9.90
C PRO A 246 -4.92 -8.97 -9.58
N SER A 247 -4.67 -9.18 -8.29
CA SER A 247 -3.64 -10.09 -7.80
C SER A 247 -3.96 -10.56 -6.38
N ASP A 248 -3.06 -11.35 -5.81
CA ASP A 248 -3.06 -11.71 -4.40
C ASP A 248 -3.09 -10.47 -3.50
N PRO A 249 -3.80 -10.51 -2.35
CA PRO A 249 -3.92 -9.35 -1.45
C PRO A 249 -2.57 -8.79 -0.95
N GLN A 250 -1.59 -9.65 -0.65
CA GLN A 250 -0.27 -9.21 -0.20
C GLN A 250 0.46 -8.45 -1.31
N VAL A 251 0.42 -8.97 -2.54
CA VAL A 251 0.99 -8.31 -3.72
C VAL A 251 0.32 -6.96 -3.97
N GLN A 252 -1.00 -6.86 -3.78
CA GLN A 252 -1.72 -5.60 -3.96
C GLN A 252 -1.38 -4.57 -2.88
N ALA A 253 -1.22 -4.99 -1.64
CA ALA A 253 -0.77 -4.10 -0.56
C ALA A 253 0.63 -3.55 -0.85
N ASP A 254 1.56 -4.38 -1.30
CA ASP A 254 2.90 -3.96 -1.70
C ASP A 254 2.86 -2.99 -2.88
N ARG A 255 2.06 -3.29 -3.91
CA ARG A 255 1.85 -2.40 -5.06
C ARG A 255 1.33 -1.04 -4.64
N PHE A 256 0.38 -0.99 -3.72
CA PHE A 256 -0.19 0.28 -3.25
C PHE A 256 0.86 1.16 -2.57
N VAL A 257 1.63 0.63 -1.60
CA VAL A 257 2.63 1.43 -0.88
C VAL A 257 3.78 1.86 -1.80
N LEU A 258 4.15 1.03 -2.77
CA LEU A 258 5.15 1.35 -3.80
C LEU A 258 4.63 2.42 -4.77
N PHE A 259 3.39 2.28 -5.25
CA PHE A 259 2.75 3.27 -6.13
C PHE A 259 2.69 4.63 -5.46
N ARG A 260 2.18 4.70 -4.22
CA ARG A 260 2.10 5.94 -3.47
C ARG A 260 3.47 6.59 -3.27
N THR A 261 4.48 5.80 -2.94
CA THR A 261 5.87 6.27 -2.78
C THR A 261 6.44 6.77 -4.11
N MET A 262 6.29 5.99 -5.19
CA MET A 262 6.73 6.33 -6.53
C MET A 262 6.11 7.64 -7.01
N VAL A 263 4.79 7.79 -6.93
CA VAL A 263 4.09 9.02 -7.36
C VAL A 263 4.62 10.24 -6.59
N LYS A 264 4.80 10.13 -5.27
CA LYS A 264 5.33 11.24 -4.46
C LYS A 264 6.78 11.60 -4.83
N GLU A 265 7.66 10.61 -4.98
CA GLU A 265 9.06 10.85 -5.34
C GLU A 265 9.20 11.43 -6.75
N VAL A 266 8.53 10.84 -7.74
CA VAL A 266 8.57 11.29 -9.13
C VAL A 266 7.99 12.69 -9.28
N CYS A 267 6.85 12.98 -8.65
CA CYS A 267 6.26 14.32 -8.67
C CYS A 267 7.19 15.34 -8.00
N HIS A 268 7.78 14.98 -6.84
CA HIS A 268 8.68 15.89 -6.13
C HIS A 268 9.88 16.35 -6.98
N THR A 269 10.53 15.42 -7.69
CA THR A 269 11.67 15.74 -8.56
C THR A 269 11.30 16.60 -9.76
N ARG A 270 10.01 16.72 -10.08
CA ARG A 270 9.46 17.52 -11.18
C ARG A 270 8.83 18.84 -10.73
N GLY A 271 9.04 19.25 -9.48
CA GLY A 271 8.44 20.47 -8.95
C GLY A 271 6.94 20.36 -8.65
N LEU A 272 6.42 19.12 -8.55
CA LEU A 272 5.02 18.82 -8.25
C LEU A 272 4.85 18.33 -6.81
N HIS A 273 3.62 18.38 -6.33
CA HIS A 273 3.20 17.86 -5.03
C HIS A 273 2.06 16.85 -5.21
N ALA A 274 2.31 15.59 -4.92
CA ALA A 274 1.30 14.55 -4.92
C ALA A 274 0.69 14.37 -3.53
N SER A 275 -0.63 14.33 -3.45
CA SER A 275 -1.41 14.15 -2.22
C SER A 275 -2.35 12.95 -2.34
N PHE A 276 -2.22 12.05 -1.38
CA PHE A 276 -3.14 10.93 -1.14
C PHE A 276 -4.03 11.20 0.09
N MET A 277 -4.20 12.45 0.48
CA MET A 277 -5.14 12.79 1.58
C MET A 277 -6.55 12.42 1.16
N ALA A 278 -7.26 11.72 2.02
CA ALA A 278 -8.67 11.37 1.80
C ALA A 278 -9.55 12.60 1.48
N LYS A 279 -9.28 13.73 2.12
CA LYS A 279 -9.92 15.02 1.81
C LYS A 279 -8.92 16.15 2.01
N PRO A 280 -8.22 16.60 0.95
CA PRO A 280 -7.34 17.77 1.05
C PRO A 280 -8.08 19.01 1.51
N ASN A 281 -7.47 19.76 2.41
CA ASN A 281 -8.04 21.02 2.92
C ASN A 281 -7.72 22.19 1.96
N LEU A 282 -8.20 22.06 0.74
CA LEU A 282 -8.04 23.04 -0.34
C LEU A 282 -9.41 23.42 -0.89
N PRO A 283 -9.61 24.67 -1.34
CA PRO A 283 -10.85 25.06 -2.00
C PRO A 283 -11.14 24.17 -3.22
N ASN A 284 -12.39 23.70 -3.32
CA ASN A 284 -12.89 22.86 -4.41
C ASN A 284 -12.19 21.47 -4.57
N ALA A 285 -11.33 21.07 -3.66
CA ALA A 285 -10.77 19.72 -3.72
C ALA A 285 -11.86 18.67 -3.50
N ALA A 286 -11.90 17.62 -4.32
CA ALA A 286 -12.73 16.46 -4.09
C ALA A 286 -12.09 15.50 -3.07
N ALA A 287 -12.87 14.57 -2.55
CA ALA A 287 -12.35 13.47 -1.74
C ALA A 287 -11.64 12.43 -2.62
N ASN A 288 -10.61 11.79 -2.09
CA ASN A 288 -9.93 10.66 -2.71
C ASN A 288 -10.38 9.35 -2.03
N GLY A 289 -10.70 8.36 -2.82
CA GLY A 289 -11.01 7.01 -2.38
C GLY A 289 -9.93 6.01 -2.75
N TRP A 290 -9.91 4.91 -2.01
CA TRP A 290 -9.21 3.68 -2.39
C TRP A 290 -10.25 2.58 -2.50
N HIS A 291 -10.64 2.26 -3.73
CA HIS A 291 -11.64 1.22 -3.96
C HIS A 291 -10.94 -0.13 -4.05
N ILE A 292 -11.39 -1.06 -3.21
CA ILE A 292 -10.80 -2.39 -3.12
C ILE A 292 -11.80 -3.40 -3.67
N HIS A 293 -11.54 -3.88 -4.88
CA HIS A 293 -12.28 -4.98 -5.48
C HIS A 293 -11.83 -6.30 -4.89
N GLN A 294 -12.78 -7.16 -4.54
CA GLN A 294 -12.54 -8.40 -3.82
C GLN A 294 -13.33 -9.53 -4.46
N SER A 295 -12.69 -10.66 -4.68
CA SER A 295 -13.33 -11.91 -5.04
C SER A 295 -12.62 -13.09 -4.39
N LEU A 296 -13.32 -14.24 -4.32
CA LEU A 296 -12.75 -15.48 -3.82
C LEU A 296 -12.74 -16.54 -4.94
N GLN A 297 -11.71 -17.34 -4.89
CA GLN A 297 -11.58 -18.56 -5.68
C GLN A 297 -11.48 -19.77 -4.73
N ASP A 298 -11.93 -20.91 -5.16
CA ASP A 298 -11.64 -22.18 -4.52
C ASP A 298 -10.13 -22.45 -4.61
N ALA A 299 -9.46 -22.69 -3.49
CA ALA A 299 -8.00 -22.78 -3.41
C ALA A 299 -7.43 -23.99 -4.18
N GLN A 300 -8.23 -25.06 -4.38
CA GLN A 300 -7.78 -26.28 -5.05
C GLN A 300 -8.04 -26.23 -6.56
N THR A 301 -9.20 -25.72 -6.97
CA THR A 301 -9.65 -25.76 -8.36
C THR A 301 -9.43 -24.45 -9.11
N GLY A 302 -9.21 -23.33 -8.40
CA GLY A 302 -9.16 -21.99 -8.97
C GLY A 302 -10.50 -21.45 -9.44
N LYS A 303 -11.62 -22.16 -9.18
CA LYS A 303 -12.95 -21.75 -9.63
C LYS A 303 -13.39 -20.45 -8.95
N PRO A 304 -13.88 -19.42 -9.71
CA PRO A 304 -14.47 -18.22 -9.12
C PRO A 304 -15.71 -18.57 -8.27
N LEU A 305 -15.75 -18.08 -7.03
CA LEU A 305 -16.81 -18.37 -6.08
C LEU A 305 -17.90 -17.29 -6.02
N PHE A 306 -17.65 -16.11 -6.62
CA PHE A 306 -18.61 -15.00 -6.62
C PHE A 306 -19.47 -14.97 -7.89
N MET A 307 -19.07 -15.66 -8.96
CA MET A 307 -19.82 -15.72 -10.21
C MET A 307 -21.20 -16.40 -9.99
N PRO A 308 -22.32 -15.67 -10.21
CA PRO A 308 -23.65 -16.22 -10.00
C PRO A 308 -24.01 -17.30 -11.05
N GLY A 309 -24.99 -18.13 -10.71
CA GLY A 309 -25.60 -19.04 -11.65
C GLY A 309 -26.45 -18.33 -12.73
N PRO A 310 -27.05 -19.04 -13.68
CA PRO A 310 -27.83 -18.45 -14.75
C PRO A 310 -29.04 -17.63 -14.31
N ASP A 311 -29.53 -17.84 -13.09
CA ASP A 311 -30.61 -17.08 -12.45
C ASP A 311 -30.16 -15.72 -11.89
N GLY A 312 -28.85 -15.44 -11.91
CA GLY A 312 -28.29 -14.21 -11.35
C GLY A 312 -28.29 -14.12 -9.82
N ALA A 313 -28.68 -15.18 -9.11
CA ALA A 313 -28.71 -15.19 -7.65
C ALA A 313 -27.30 -15.11 -7.05
N LEU A 314 -27.16 -14.41 -5.92
CA LEU A 314 -25.90 -14.38 -5.17
C LEU A 314 -25.49 -15.81 -4.78
N THR A 315 -24.22 -16.12 -5.01
CA THR A 315 -23.66 -17.35 -4.44
C THR A 315 -23.58 -17.25 -2.92
N GLN A 316 -23.50 -18.37 -2.23
CA GLN A 316 -23.33 -18.42 -0.79
C GLN A 316 -22.03 -17.69 -0.37
N ALA A 317 -20.94 -17.84 -1.15
CA ALA A 317 -19.67 -17.17 -0.88
C ALA A 317 -19.78 -15.65 -1.02
N ALA A 318 -20.39 -15.14 -2.11
CA ALA A 318 -20.60 -13.70 -2.31
C ALA A 318 -21.52 -13.10 -1.24
N SER A 319 -22.62 -13.78 -0.92
CA SER A 319 -23.56 -13.34 0.13
C SER A 319 -22.89 -13.32 1.51
N GLY A 320 -22.13 -14.36 1.86
CA GLY A 320 -21.37 -14.41 3.12
C GLY A 320 -20.31 -13.33 3.22
N TRP A 321 -19.59 -13.04 2.11
CA TRP A 321 -18.59 -11.97 2.05
C TRP A 321 -19.20 -10.60 2.27
N ILE A 322 -20.28 -10.28 1.54
CA ILE A 322 -21.03 -9.03 1.70
C ILE A 322 -21.54 -8.90 3.15
N ALA A 323 -22.18 -9.93 3.68
CA ALA A 323 -22.72 -9.92 5.03
C ALA A 323 -21.62 -9.70 6.09
N GLY A 324 -20.45 -10.32 5.93
CA GLY A 324 -19.30 -10.13 6.81
C GLY A 324 -18.79 -8.69 6.80
N LEU A 325 -18.60 -8.10 5.62
CA LEU A 325 -18.15 -6.72 5.46
C LEU A 325 -19.16 -5.71 6.06
N LEU A 326 -20.46 -5.91 5.85
CA LEU A 326 -21.50 -5.06 6.44
C LEU A 326 -21.56 -5.20 7.96
N LYS A 327 -21.50 -6.44 8.48
CA LYS A 327 -21.52 -6.71 9.91
C LYS A 327 -20.37 -6.03 10.65
N HIS A 328 -19.19 -6.00 10.05
CA HIS A 328 -17.97 -5.46 10.65
C HIS A 328 -17.59 -4.08 10.10
N ALA A 329 -18.54 -3.37 9.49
CA ALA A 329 -18.27 -2.07 8.86
C ALA A 329 -17.74 -1.03 9.86
N ALA A 330 -18.31 -0.98 11.07
CA ALA A 330 -17.89 -0.01 12.09
C ALA A 330 -16.47 -0.31 12.60
N GLU A 331 -16.20 -1.57 12.94
CA GLU A 331 -14.89 -1.99 13.44
C GLU A 331 -13.80 -1.85 12.37
N SER A 332 -14.13 -2.11 11.10
CA SER A 332 -13.19 -2.00 9.99
C SER A 332 -12.73 -0.55 9.74
N CYS A 333 -13.46 0.46 10.22
CA CYS A 333 -13.04 1.86 10.12
C CYS A 333 -11.67 2.13 10.75
N LEU A 334 -11.27 1.33 11.75
CA LEU A 334 -9.91 1.39 12.31
C LEU A 334 -8.82 1.18 11.25
N LEU A 335 -9.11 0.37 10.24
CA LEU A 335 -8.18 0.03 9.16
C LEU A 335 -8.47 0.82 7.88
N THR A 336 -9.74 1.00 7.53
CA THR A 336 -10.14 1.64 6.28
C THR A 336 -10.13 3.17 6.35
N ASN A 337 -10.39 3.76 7.52
CA ASN A 337 -10.46 5.21 7.75
C ASN A 337 -9.78 5.59 9.07
N PRO A 338 -8.47 5.34 9.21
CA PRO A 338 -7.78 5.44 10.51
C PRO A 338 -7.57 6.87 10.99
N THR A 339 -7.86 7.89 10.16
CA THR A 339 -7.62 9.29 10.49
C THR A 339 -8.90 10.12 10.49
N VAL A 340 -8.91 11.22 11.23
CA VAL A 340 -10.01 12.21 11.20
C VAL A 340 -10.26 12.76 9.79
N ASN A 341 -9.23 12.80 8.96
CA ASN A 341 -9.33 13.27 7.59
C ASN A 341 -10.21 12.36 6.73
N GLY A 342 -10.14 11.02 6.92
CA GLY A 342 -10.95 10.05 6.20
C GLY A 342 -12.45 10.29 6.36
N TYR A 343 -12.89 10.58 7.57
CA TYR A 343 -14.32 10.83 7.83
C TYR A 343 -14.89 12.07 7.14
N LYS A 344 -14.04 12.99 6.67
CA LYS A 344 -14.48 14.16 5.89
C LYS A 344 -14.96 13.80 4.47
N ARG A 345 -14.66 12.58 3.99
CA ARG A 345 -15.19 12.05 2.73
C ARG A 345 -16.71 11.78 2.80
N PHE A 346 -17.22 11.41 3.98
CA PHE A 346 -18.62 10.99 4.17
C PHE A 346 -19.59 12.17 4.35
N ALA A 347 -19.26 13.30 3.75
CA ALA A 347 -20.13 14.47 3.67
C ALA A 347 -21.01 14.43 2.39
N PRO A 348 -22.16 15.13 2.38
CA PRO A 348 -22.96 15.27 1.16
C PRO A 348 -22.12 15.77 -0.02
N PHE A 349 -22.41 15.24 -1.21
CA PHE A 349 -21.75 15.61 -2.48
C PHE A 349 -20.25 15.29 -2.59
N GLN A 350 -19.71 14.41 -1.73
CA GLN A 350 -18.31 13.96 -1.83
C GLN A 350 -18.14 12.66 -2.63
N LEU A 351 -19.23 12.09 -3.17
CA LEU A 351 -19.28 10.83 -3.94
C LEU A 351 -18.78 9.59 -3.18
N ALA A 352 -18.61 9.71 -1.86
CA ALA A 352 -18.26 8.60 -0.98
C ALA A 352 -19.55 8.05 -0.33
N PRO A 353 -19.65 6.72 -0.12
CA PRO A 353 -20.81 6.13 0.54
C PRO A 353 -20.87 6.56 2.01
N ASN A 354 -22.04 6.99 2.46
CA ASN A 354 -22.28 7.51 3.81
C ASN A 354 -23.18 6.62 4.67
N SER A 355 -23.48 5.42 4.21
CA SER A 355 -24.31 4.44 4.90
C SER A 355 -23.80 3.01 4.69
N VAL A 356 -23.99 2.17 5.72
CA VAL A 356 -23.62 0.76 5.70
C VAL A 356 -24.68 -0.02 4.92
N GLN A 357 -24.45 -0.18 3.62
CA GLN A 357 -25.34 -0.90 2.71
C GLN A 357 -24.57 -1.48 1.52
N TRP A 358 -25.20 -2.40 0.81
CA TRP A 358 -24.72 -2.89 -0.46
C TRP A 358 -25.75 -2.68 -1.56
N GLY A 359 -25.32 -2.75 -2.81
CA GLY A 359 -26.20 -2.70 -3.97
C GLY A 359 -25.57 -3.31 -5.20
N ALA A 360 -26.43 -3.88 -6.08
CA ALA A 360 -26.00 -4.35 -7.37
C ALA A 360 -25.65 -3.14 -8.25
N ASP A 361 -24.39 -3.09 -8.70
CA ASP A 361 -23.80 -2.02 -9.52
C ASP A 361 -24.13 -0.59 -9.03
N ASN A 362 -24.18 -0.39 -7.72
CA ASN A 362 -24.55 0.89 -7.10
C ASN A 362 -23.32 1.61 -6.52
N ARG A 363 -22.85 2.67 -7.21
CA ARG A 363 -21.72 3.49 -6.76
C ARG A 363 -21.98 4.32 -5.50
N GLY A 364 -23.25 4.48 -5.08
CA GLY A 364 -23.60 5.14 -3.82
C GLY A 364 -23.56 4.22 -2.60
N ALA A 365 -23.43 2.91 -2.79
CA ALA A 365 -23.37 1.93 -1.70
C ALA A 365 -21.94 1.77 -1.17
N MET A 366 -21.80 1.42 0.12
CA MET A 366 -20.53 1.02 0.74
C MET A 366 -19.89 -0.15 -0.01
N LEU A 367 -20.72 -1.14 -0.36
CA LEU A 367 -20.31 -2.31 -1.13
C LEU A 367 -21.09 -2.34 -2.45
N ARG A 368 -20.37 -2.21 -3.54
CA ARG A 368 -20.93 -2.35 -4.88
C ARG A 368 -20.67 -3.77 -5.39
N ALA A 369 -21.73 -4.53 -5.62
CA ALA A 369 -21.65 -5.89 -6.13
C ALA A 369 -21.69 -5.87 -7.66
N LEU A 370 -20.58 -6.23 -8.28
CA LEU A 370 -20.38 -6.36 -9.73
C LEU A 370 -20.37 -7.86 -10.06
N LEU A 371 -21.56 -8.44 -10.19
CA LEU A 371 -21.76 -9.87 -10.32
C LEU A 371 -22.62 -10.16 -11.55
N ALA A 372 -22.11 -11.00 -12.46
CA ALA A 372 -22.86 -11.40 -13.66
C ALA A 372 -22.65 -12.87 -13.98
N PRO A 373 -23.71 -13.59 -14.45
CA PRO A 373 -23.58 -14.95 -14.94
C PRO A 373 -22.55 -15.07 -16.07
N GLY A 374 -21.63 -16.03 -15.95
CA GLY A 374 -20.58 -16.25 -16.96
C GLY A 374 -19.42 -15.25 -16.92
N ASP A 375 -19.40 -14.33 -15.96
CA ASP A 375 -18.31 -13.39 -15.77
C ASP A 375 -17.40 -13.85 -14.62
N ASP A 376 -16.21 -14.37 -14.97
CA ASP A 376 -15.18 -14.79 -14.00
C ASP A 376 -14.62 -13.61 -13.19
N ALA A 377 -14.80 -12.36 -13.64
CA ALA A 377 -14.43 -11.14 -12.94
C ALA A 377 -15.49 -10.65 -11.94
N SER A 378 -16.52 -11.45 -11.68
CA SER A 378 -17.54 -11.18 -10.65
C SER A 378 -16.90 -10.90 -9.29
N ARG A 379 -17.22 -9.74 -8.69
CA ARG A 379 -16.53 -9.22 -7.51
C ARG A 379 -17.38 -8.28 -6.68
N VAL A 380 -16.94 -8.00 -5.47
CA VAL A 380 -17.50 -6.97 -4.58
C VAL A 380 -16.46 -5.87 -4.43
N GLU A 381 -16.85 -4.64 -4.67
CA GLU A 381 -16.03 -3.44 -4.49
C GLU A 381 -16.37 -2.79 -3.14
N ASN A 382 -15.36 -2.65 -2.28
CA ASN A 382 -15.45 -1.86 -1.05
C ASN A 382 -14.94 -0.43 -1.33
N ARG A 383 -15.81 0.56 -1.13
CA ARG A 383 -15.61 1.94 -1.56
C ARG A 383 -15.27 2.93 -0.43
N VAL A 384 -15.03 2.44 0.79
CA VAL A 384 -14.88 3.33 1.95
C VAL A 384 -13.43 3.62 2.35
N ALA A 385 -12.46 2.85 1.85
CA ALA A 385 -11.08 3.00 2.30
C ALA A 385 -10.43 4.32 1.85
N ASP A 386 -9.55 4.84 2.70
CA ASP A 386 -8.71 6.01 2.42
C ASP A 386 -7.43 5.59 1.67
N PRO A 387 -6.97 6.35 0.66
CA PRO A 387 -5.76 6.05 -0.09
C PRO A 387 -4.45 6.40 0.63
#